data_cad1b1f2bcaedda82a8f65493d9f2453
#
_entry.id   cad1b1f2bcaedda82a8f65493d9f2453
#
_cell.length_a   1.000
_cell.length_b   1.000
_cell.length_c   1.000
_cell.angle_alpha   90.00
_cell.angle_beta   90.00
_cell.angle_gamma   90.00
#
_symmetry.space_group_name_H-M   'P 1'
#
loop_
_entity.id
_entity.type
_entity.pdbx_description
1 polymer ?
#
loop_
_entity_poly.entity_id
_entity_poly.type
_entity_poly.pdbx_seq_one_letter_code
_entity_poly.pdbx_strand_id
1 'polypeptide(L)'
;MNEYIKLYYTMKKLHLLIILPFVILIFGCEKNNSSTASESETKPLPPLMPEMEFSGTEAKAIGYIKMISLPKLIQKAVSVANAVKPGPQVAMLPAMAGLALGDPALTSMDQEAPVTALVFDDFRRQANHLPSFVLAMKLSPESPIVKQAENMNMQTMEVDGWTLATMNPQLFKEVEDWSSLLSFAKENPEEDIEMVISMNVFWENLPKIKKSVAEAIEFSTLPQDSKVDAGQIVEVLLDELATTEATKLELMLSESEIGFRSTLSAKTETALFTFLSSKTETQSMEVSKYISGDGWMDMLISLNTDSMSIYFNHLFSMFKESVNNEEWKDGLSKFISLMDNSIPLYGGQVATSYRNSAKGKNPISFVQVGEMKGSEEEINNVMNEWVVLLQDMFSKIDPGNGYNLNYEFNLTEDSEIDGSQVYRFGMKMNADDSQLDTLLSSYTDTTSYYMIWDGFYFMTSSKRDLKELYNSFKNKKPVEGNLASEMTLEPGQFMSWRLNLAGYAEMVMSMVNLGGVNIMGEAIQGLKELKIPPVTGSAYLGGGRASTEIRIPLESIKAGVDYFESMKPIESEIDEDIPEVEGE
;
A
#
# COMPACT_ATOMS: atom_id res chain seq x y z
N MET A 1 -9.34 -14.06 26.48
CA MET A 1 -9.71 -13.23 25.31
C MET A 1 -9.05 -11.84 25.34
N ASN A 2 -9.05 -11.11 26.46
CA ASN A 2 -8.36 -9.79 26.53
C ASN A 2 -6.82 -9.86 26.38
N GLU A 3 -6.18 -10.91 26.84
CA GLU A 3 -4.73 -11.08 26.72
C GLU A 3 -4.30 -11.45 25.29
N TYR A 4 -5.09 -12.28 24.60
CA TYR A 4 -4.85 -12.58 23.17
C TYR A 4 -5.00 -11.34 22.27
N ILE A 5 -5.95 -10.46 22.60
CA ILE A 5 -6.15 -9.19 21.88
C ILE A 5 -4.94 -8.25 22.13
N LYS A 6 -4.44 -8.17 23.37
CA LYS A 6 -3.23 -7.40 23.70
C LYS A 6 -1.99 -7.96 22.99
N LEU A 7 -1.82 -9.28 23.01
CA LEU A 7 -0.72 -9.96 22.30
C LEU A 7 -0.81 -9.70 20.79
N TYR A 8 -2.00 -9.79 20.19
CA TYR A 8 -2.22 -9.48 18.78
C TYR A 8 -1.83 -8.04 18.43
N TYR A 9 -2.21 -7.05 19.25
CA TYR A 9 -1.81 -5.64 19.03
C TYR A 9 -0.31 -5.42 19.24
N THR A 10 0.32 -6.12 20.18
CA THR A 10 1.78 -6.05 20.40
C THR A 10 2.51 -6.70 19.23
N MET A 11 2.06 -7.86 18.77
CA MET A 11 2.62 -8.51 17.58
C MET A 11 2.44 -7.67 16.31
N LYS A 12 1.30 -6.97 16.15
CA LYS A 12 1.07 -6.07 15.01
C LYS A 12 2.03 -4.87 15.01
N LYS A 13 2.34 -4.31 16.19
CA LYS A 13 3.36 -3.25 16.33
C LYS A 13 4.76 -3.80 16.06
N LEU A 14 5.05 -5.01 16.53
CA LEU A 14 6.32 -5.69 16.33
C LEU A 14 6.54 -6.07 14.87
N HIS A 15 5.50 -6.55 14.17
CA HIS A 15 5.59 -6.83 12.73
C HIS A 15 5.91 -5.57 11.91
N LEU A 16 5.34 -4.42 12.27
CA LEU A 16 5.68 -3.14 11.63
C LEU A 16 7.15 -2.75 11.89
N LEU A 17 7.66 -2.99 13.10
CA LEU A 17 9.05 -2.72 13.47
C LEU A 17 10.04 -3.73 12.85
N ILE A 18 9.65 -4.98 12.68
CA ILE A 18 10.48 -6.04 12.05
C ILE A 18 10.44 -5.94 10.52
N ILE A 19 9.28 -5.61 9.96
CA ILE A 19 9.14 -5.43 8.51
C ILE A 19 9.88 -4.17 8.03
N LEU A 20 9.94 -3.12 8.83
CA LEU A 20 10.60 -1.87 8.46
C LEU A 20 12.12 -2.05 8.16
N PRO A 21 12.93 -2.73 8.98
CA PRO A 21 14.32 -3.06 8.63
C PRO A 21 14.44 -4.04 7.47
N PHE A 22 13.51 -5.02 7.34
CA PHE A 22 13.49 -5.93 6.19
C PHE A 22 13.10 -5.23 4.91
N VAL A 23 12.15 -4.30 4.96
CA VAL A 23 11.80 -3.40 3.85
C VAL A 23 13.01 -2.52 3.51
N ILE A 24 13.74 -2.02 4.51
CA ILE A 24 14.96 -1.22 4.33
C ILE A 24 16.11 -2.07 3.75
N LEU A 25 16.28 -3.33 4.18
CA LEU A 25 17.24 -4.27 3.59
C LEU A 25 16.88 -4.67 2.15
N ILE A 26 15.59 -4.70 1.81
CA ILE A 26 15.11 -4.94 0.45
C ILE A 26 15.28 -3.68 -0.42
N PHE A 27 15.24 -2.49 0.16
CA PHE A 27 15.25 -1.19 -0.54
C PHE A 27 16.59 -0.44 -0.50
N GLY A 28 17.68 -1.02 0.00
CA GLY A 28 18.99 -0.35 0.05
C GLY A 28 19.73 -0.41 -1.29
N CYS A 29 20.05 0.75 -1.90
CA CYS A 29 20.86 0.84 -3.14
C CYS A 29 21.47 2.23 -3.45
N GLU A 30 22.63 2.29 -3.81
CA GLU A 30 23.66 2.82 -4.67
C GLU A 30 24.02 4.32 -4.79
N LYS A 31 25.35 4.54 -4.84
CA LYS A 31 25.98 5.80 -5.23
C LYS A 31 26.89 5.60 -6.47
N ASN A 32 26.68 6.36 -7.52
CA ASN A 32 27.60 6.43 -8.64
C ASN A 32 28.43 7.72 -8.58
N ASN A 33 29.77 7.58 -8.63
CA ASN A 33 30.67 8.70 -8.84
C ASN A 33 30.59 9.16 -10.31
N SER A 34 30.18 10.39 -10.49
CA SER A 34 30.43 11.26 -11.63
C SER A 34 30.29 10.62 -13.04
N SER A 35 29.13 10.65 -13.57
CA SER A 35 28.94 11.19 -14.91
C SER A 35 28.00 12.37 -14.75
N THR A 36 28.39 13.50 -15.34
CA THR A 36 27.57 14.67 -15.51
C THR A 36 26.20 14.24 -16.00
N ALA A 37 25.26 14.09 -15.07
CA ALA A 37 23.87 13.90 -15.38
C ALA A 37 23.49 15.08 -16.26
N SER A 38 23.26 14.85 -17.52
CA SER A 38 22.56 15.77 -18.38
C SER A 38 21.28 16.11 -17.64
N GLU A 39 21.18 17.34 -17.14
CA GLU A 39 19.95 17.97 -16.69
C GLU A 39 18.93 17.95 -17.84
N SER A 40 18.34 16.81 -18.13
CA SER A 40 17.08 16.80 -18.83
C SER A 40 16.07 17.25 -17.80
N GLU A 41 15.80 18.56 -17.77
CA GLU A 41 14.67 19.16 -17.07
C GLU A 41 13.43 18.30 -17.35
N THR A 42 13.06 17.45 -16.40
CA THR A 42 11.75 16.81 -16.42
C THR A 42 10.76 17.92 -16.15
N LYS A 43 10.09 18.41 -17.21
CA LYS A 43 9.01 19.38 -17.04
C LYS A 43 8.04 18.83 -15.99
N PRO A 44 7.67 19.65 -14.99
CA PRO A 44 6.62 19.27 -14.05
C PRO A 44 5.39 18.84 -14.82
N LEU A 45 4.76 17.76 -14.40
CA LEU A 45 3.47 17.37 -14.94
C LEU A 45 2.42 18.43 -14.55
N PRO A 46 1.35 18.63 -15.34
CA PRO A 46 0.28 19.55 -14.96
C PRO A 46 -0.29 19.17 -13.59
N PRO A 47 -0.68 20.14 -12.73
CA PRO A 47 -1.16 19.85 -11.39
C PRO A 47 -2.34 18.86 -11.42
N LEU A 48 -2.44 17.98 -10.40
CA LEU A 48 -3.55 17.03 -10.28
C LEU A 48 -4.88 17.75 -10.05
N MET A 49 -4.86 18.81 -9.23
CA MET A 49 -6.00 19.67 -9.02
C MET A 49 -5.94 20.81 -10.03
N PRO A 50 -6.90 20.95 -10.95
CA PRO A 50 -6.94 22.06 -11.88
C PRO A 50 -7.18 23.39 -11.13
N GLU A 51 -6.54 24.44 -11.58
CA GLU A 51 -6.83 25.77 -11.08
C GLU A 51 -8.24 26.20 -11.53
N MET A 52 -9.08 26.53 -10.55
CA MET A 52 -10.43 27.05 -10.79
C MET A 52 -10.60 28.33 -9.99
N GLU A 53 -10.98 29.39 -10.68
CA GLU A 53 -11.26 30.68 -10.08
C GLU A 53 -12.76 30.93 -10.02
N PHE A 54 -13.24 31.39 -8.88
CA PHE A 54 -14.63 31.73 -8.65
C PHE A 54 -14.72 33.19 -8.17
N SER A 55 -15.32 34.05 -8.99
CA SER A 55 -15.54 35.46 -8.61
C SER A 55 -16.64 35.58 -7.55
N GLY A 56 -16.51 36.57 -6.67
CA GLY A 56 -17.52 36.89 -5.65
C GLY A 56 -17.45 36.08 -4.36
N THR A 57 -16.62 35.04 -4.29
CA THR A 57 -16.47 34.21 -3.08
C THR A 57 -15.02 34.15 -2.60
N GLU A 58 -14.81 33.98 -1.29
CA GLU A 58 -13.52 33.61 -0.72
C GLU A 58 -13.33 32.09 -0.61
N ALA A 59 -14.39 31.29 -0.84
CA ALA A 59 -14.30 29.85 -0.82
C ALA A 59 -13.48 29.33 -2.02
N LYS A 60 -12.54 28.45 -1.73
CA LYS A 60 -11.66 27.82 -2.74
C LYS A 60 -12.09 26.38 -2.99
N ALA A 61 -11.97 25.96 -4.23
CA ALA A 61 -12.08 24.55 -4.56
C ALA A 61 -10.87 23.80 -3.99
N ILE A 62 -11.13 22.76 -3.21
CA ILE A 62 -10.11 21.93 -2.53
C ILE A 62 -10.07 20.50 -3.01
N GLY A 63 -11.00 20.12 -3.88
CA GLY A 63 -11.06 18.79 -4.44
C GLY A 63 -12.25 18.63 -5.33
N TYR A 64 -12.30 17.51 -6.01
CA TYR A 64 -13.45 17.10 -6.81
C TYR A 64 -13.62 15.59 -6.82
N ILE A 65 -14.84 15.17 -7.11
CA ILE A 65 -15.17 13.81 -7.53
C ILE A 65 -15.79 13.93 -8.91
N LYS A 66 -15.26 13.23 -9.87
CA LYS A 66 -15.76 13.20 -11.24
C LYS A 66 -15.98 11.76 -11.67
N MET A 67 -17.09 11.48 -12.28
CA MET A 67 -17.41 10.16 -12.78
C MET A 67 -17.93 10.25 -14.22
N ILE A 68 -17.73 9.20 -14.99
CA ILE A 68 -18.43 9.06 -16.27
C ILE A 68 -19.92 9.24 -16.05
N SER A 69 -20.73 9.32 -17.13
CA SER A 69 -22.17 9.46 -16.94
C SER A 69 -22.70 8.39 -15.97
N LEU A 70 -23.56 8.78 -15.03
CA LEU A 70 -24.08 7.86 -14.01
C LEU A 70 -24.78 6.62 -14.61
N PRO A 71 -25.59 6.74 -15.69
CA PRO A 71 -26.16 5.56 -16.35
C PRO A 71 -25.10 4.58 -16.86
N LYS A 72 -24.01 5.06 -17.46
CA LYS A 72 -22.89 4.21 -17.89
C LYS A 72 -22.16 3.57 -16.72
N LEU A 73 -21.92 4.32 -15.64
CA LEU A 73 -21.28 3.80 -14.44
C LEU A 73 -22.10 2.66 -13.82
N ILE A 74 -23.41 2.84 -13.70
CA ILE A 74 -24.33 1.80 -13.20
C ILE A 74 -24.31 0.58 -14.13
N GLN A 75 -24.31 0.77 -15.44
CA GLN A 75 -24.23 -0.33 -16.41
C GLN A 75 -22.94 -1.12 -16.25
N LYS A 76 -21.79 -0.45 -16.09
CA LYS A 76 -20.51 -1.12 -15.80
C LYS A 76 -20.54 -1.87 -14.46
N ALA A 77 -21.08 -1.26 -13.41
CA ALA A 77 -21.23 -1.91 -12.11
C ALA A 77 -22.10 -3.18 -12.17
N VAL A 78 -23.20 -3.14 -12.96
CA VAL A 78 -24.05 -4.30 -13.22
C VAL A 78 -23.29 -5.37 -13.99
N SER A 79 -22.49 -5.00 -15.00
CA SER A 79 -21.65 -5.96 -15.75
C SER A 79 -20.64 -6.65 -14.84
N VAL A 80 -19.96 -5.90 -14.01
CA VAL A 80 -19.01 -6.43 -13.00
C VAL A 80 -19.72 -7.36 -12.02
N ALA A 81 -20.86 -6.93 -11.46
CA ALA A 81 -21.62 -7.74 -10.49
C ALA A 81 -22.16 -9.02 -11.13
N ASN A 82 -22.62 -8.99 -12.38
CA ASN A 82 -23.07 -10.17 -13.13
C ASN A 82 -21.91 -11.13 -13.46
N ALA A 83 -20.72 -10.62 -13.73
CA ALA A 83 -19.55 -11.44 -13.96
C ALA A 83 -19.14 -12.24 -12.71
N VAL A 84 -19.30 -11.63 -11.53
CA VAL A 84 -18.99 -12.28 -10.24
C VAL A 84 -20.13 -13.20 -9.80
N LYS A 85 -21.35 -12.68 -9.71
CA LYS A 85 -22.52 -13.41 -9.24
C LYS A 85 -23.80 -12.92 -9.92
N PRO A 86 -24.22 -13.53 -11.05
CA PRO A 86 -25.46 -13.16 -11.70
C PRO A 86 -26.67 -13.49 -10.81
N GLY A 87 -27.67 -12.59 -10.80
CA GLY A 87 -28.89 -12.82 -10.03
C GLY A 87 -29.90 -11.70 -10.14
N PRO A 88 -31.15 -11.95 -9.67
CA PRO A 88 -32.23 -10.94 -9.73
C PRO A 88 -31.88 -9.63 -9.03
N GLN A 89 -31.09 -9.70 -7.95
CA GLN A 89 -30.67 -8.53 -7.19
C GLN A 89 -29.76 -7.61 -8.01
N VAL A 90 -28.85 -8.18 -8.80
CA VAL A 90 -27.97 -7.42 -9.70
C VAL A 90 -28.78 -6.74 -10.79
N ALA A 91 -29.78 -7.41 -11.36
CA ALA A 91 -30.67 -6.84 -12.36
C ALA A 91 -31.51 -5.65 -11.81
N MET A 92 -31.71 -5.56 -10.50
CA MET A 92 -32.45 -4.48 -9.86
C MET A 92 -31.57 -3.24 -9.54
N LEU A 93 -30.25 -3.33 -9.59
CA LEU A 93 -29.34 -2.23 -9.24
C LEU A 93 -29.65 -0.92 -10.00
N PRO A 94 -29.90 -0.91 -11.33
CA PRO A 94 -30.25 0.32 -12.03
C PRO A 94 -31.52 0.96 -11.50
N ALA A 95 -32.57 0.15 -11.29
CA ALA A 95 -33.83 0.64 -10.78
C ALA A 95 -33.71 1.15 -9.33
N MET A 96 -32.92 0.50 -8.49
CA MET A 96 -32.67 0.96 -7.11
C MET A 96 -31.91 2.30 -7.09
N ALA A 97 -30.88 2.45 -7.93
CA ALA A 97 -30.15 3.69 -8.06
C ALA A 97 -31.05 4.82 -8.58
N GLY A 98 -31.85 4.52 -9.60
CA GLY A 98 -32.82 5.48 -10.14
C GLY A 98 -33.90 5.87 -9.15
N LEU A 99 -34.43 4.93 -8.36
CA LEU A 99 -35.39 5.20 -7.29
C LEU A 99 -34.82 6.13 -6.23
N ALA A 100 -33.56 5.91 -5.82
CA ALA A 100 -32.88 6.78 -4.86
C ALA A 100 -32.78 8.24 -5.35
N LEU A 101 -32.67 8.42 -6.67
CA LEU A 101 -32.61 9.73 -7.32
C LEU A 101 -33.98 10.28 -7.75
N GLY A 102 -35.07 9.54 -7.54
CA GLY A 102 -36.40 9.91 -7.95
C GLY A 102 -36.70 9.69 -9.44
N ASP A 103 -35.79 9.13 -10.21
CA ASP A 103 -35.94 8.76 -11.63
C ASP A 103 -35.60 7.28 -11.84
N PRO A 104 -36.53 6.35 -11.64
CA PRO A 104 -36.25 4.90 -11.66
C PRO A 104 -35.58 4.38 -12.93
N ALA A 105 -35.76 5.04 -14.05
CA ALA A 105 -35.16 4.67 -15.32
C ALA A 105 -33.95 5.53 -15.71
N LEU A 106 -33.59 6.53 -14.90
CA LEU A 106 -32.51 7.49 -15.16
C LEU A 106 -32.63 8.19 -16.54
N THR A 107 -33.85 8.32 -17.06
CA THR A 107 -34.10 8.85 -18.40
C THR A 107 -33.97 10.37 -18.46
N SER A 108 -34.01 11.04 -17.33
CA SER A 108 -33.84 12.50 -17.25
C SER A 108 -32.36 12.91 -17.17
N MET A 109 -31.43 11.96 -17.03
CA MET A 109 -29.98 12.20 -17.07
C MET A 109 -29.46 12.06 -18.50
N ASP A 110 -28.50 12.92 -18.86
CA ASP A 110 -27.76 12.76 -20.11
C ASP A 110 -26.89 11.47 -20.01
N GLN A 111 -27.02 10.63 -21.05
CA GLN A 111 -26.36 9.31 -21.07
C GLN A 111 -24.84 9.40 -21.28
N GLU A 112 -24.33 10.52 -21.77
CA GLU A 112 -22.92 10.71 -22.12
C GLU A 112 -22.21 11.71 -21.20
N ALA A 113 -22.95 12.65 -20.61
CA ALA A 113 -22.36 13.72 -19.82
C ALA A 113 -21.87 13.20 -18.45
N PRO A 114 -20.63 13.53 -18.06
CA PRO A 114 -20.12 13.17 -16.75
C PRO A 114 -20.89 13.85 -15.61
N VAL A 115 -20.75 13.32 -14.40
CA VAL A 115 -21.22 13.95 -13.18
C VAL A 115 -20.02 14.42 -12.39
N THR A 116 -20.02 15.67 -11.95
CA THR A 116 -18.93 16.28 -11.21
C THR A 116 -19.42 16.84 -9.89
N ALA A 117 -18.74 16.51 -8.78
CA ALA A 117 -18.90 17.15 -7.50
C ALA A 117 -17.64 17.95 -7.18
N LEU A 118 -17.75 19.26 -7.07
CA LEU A 118 -16.66 20.13 -6.64
C LEU A 118 -16.77 20.39 -5.14
N VAL A 119 -15.68 20.26 -4.41
CA VAL A 119 -15.59 20.42 -2.94
C VAL A 119 -14.94 21.76 -2.61
N PHE A 120 -15.55 22.53 -1.71
CA PHE A 120 -15.10 23.85 -1.31
C PHE A 120 -14.63 23.89 0.17
N ASP A 121 -13.68 24.76 0.48
CA ASP A 121 -13.08 24.96 1.80
C ASP A 121 -13.88 25.91 2.71
N ASP A 122 -15.18 25.93 2.60
CA ASP A 122 -16.04 26.82 3.38
C ASP A 122 -16.39 26.28 4.79
N PHE A 123 -15.84 25.12 5.18
CA PHE A 123 -16.10 24.53 6.50
C PHE A 123 -15.71 25.43 7.68
N ARG A 124 -14.85 26.44 7.46
CA ARG A 124 -14.54 27.46 8.48
C ARG A 124 -15.73 28.37 8.81
N ARG A 125 -16.70 28.45 7.91
CA ARG A 125 -17.87 29.34 8.00
C ARG A 125 -19.14 28.58 8.43
N GLN A 126 -19.12 27.25 8.40
CA GLN A 126 -20.27 26.42 8.74
C GLN A 126 -20.21 25.95 10.19
N ALA A 127 -21.36 25.95 10.86
CA ALA A 127 -21.46 25.48 12.24
C ALA A 127 -21.10 24.01 12.44
N ASN A 128 -21.23 23.19 11.40
CA ASN A 128 -20.94 21.75 11.42
C ASN A 128 -19.52 21.40 10.99
N HIS A 129 -18.70 22.37 10.60
CA HIS A 129 -17.33 22.19 10.12
C HIS A 129 -17.15 21.17 8.97
N LEU A 130 -18.18 20.94 8.16
CA LEU A 130 -18.12 20.10 6.97
C LEU A 130 -17.88 20.95 5.71
N PRO A 131 -17.07 20.44 4.75
CA PRO A 131 -16.89 21.13 3.47
C PRO A 131 -18.21 21.16 2.70
N SER A 132 -18.42 22.21 1.93
CA SER A 132 -19.55 22.27 0.99
C SER A 132 -19.17 21.60 -0.32
N PHE A 133 -20.18 21.12 -1.05
CA PHE A 133 -19.99 20.63 -2.40
C PHE A 133 -21.05 21.22 -3.34
N VAL A 134 -20.67 21.30 -4.61
CA VAL A 134 -21.57 21.64 -5.71
C VAL A 134 -21.53 20.50 -6.71
N LEU A 135 -22.68 19.87 -6.90
CA LEU A 135 -22.87 18.85 -7.95
C LEU A 135 -23.22 19.55 -9.27
N ALA A 136 -22.56 19.16 -10.35
CA ALA A 136 -22.89 19.55 -11.71
C ALA A 136 -23.34 18.32 -12.50
N MET A 137 -24.57 18.36 -13.01
CA MET A 137 -25.20 17.28 -13.76
C MET A 137 -25.91 17.84 -14.98
N LYS A 138 -25.94 17.09 -16.07
CA LYS A 138 -26.73 17.45 -17.23
C LYS A 138 -28.05 16.69 -17.20
N LEU A 139 -29.13 17.41 -16.90
CA LEU A 139 -30.47 16.86 -16.75
C LEU A 139 -31.38 17.39 -17.84
N SER A 140 -32.44 16.63 -18.19
CA SER A 140 -33.54 17.12 -19.02
C SER A 140 -34.36 18.15 -18.26
N PRO A 141 -35.06 19.07 -18.97
CA PRO A 141 -36.00 19.98 -18.33
C PRO A 141 -37.05 19.23 -17.50
N GLU A 142 -37.39 19.77 -16.32
CA GLU A 142 -38.37 19.20 -15.38
C GLU A 142 -37.97 17.80 -14.82
N SER A 143 -36.67 17.48 -14.77
CA SER A 143 -36.16 16.23 -14.23
C SER A 143 -36.70 15.97 -12.81
N PRO A 144 -37.22 14.76 -12.51
CA PRO A 144 -37.64 14.41 -11.16
C PRO A 144 -36.47 14.38 -10.17
N ILE A 145 -35.24 14.28 -10.65
CA ILE A 145 -34.02 14.36 -9.82
C ILE A 145 -33.89 15.73 -9.13
N VAL A 146 -34.31 16.81 -9.79
CA VAL A 146 -34.34 18.16 -9.21
C VAL A 146 -35.27 18.20 -7.98
N LYS A 147 -36.46 17.63 -8.09
CA LYS A 147 -37.42 17.55 -6.96
C LYS A 147 -36.85 16.69 -5.82
N GLN A 148 -36.18 15.61 -6.16
CA GLN A 148 -35.53 14.75 -5.16
C GLN A 148 -34.38 15.48 -4.43
N ALA A 149 -33.60 16.27 -5.16
CA ALA A 149 -32.56 17.11 -4.55
C ALA A 149 -33.17 18.14 -3.59
N GLU A 150 -34.27 18.79 -3.97
CA GLU A 150 -35.01 19.72 -3.10
C GLU A 150 -35.55 19.02 -1.85
N ASN A 151 -36.09 17.79 -1.97
CA ASN A 151 -36.52 16.97 -0.82
C ASN A 151 -35.36 16.65 0.13
N MET A 152 -34.11 16.57 -0.37
CA MET A 152 -32.89 16.40 0.39
C MET A 152 -32.33 17.72 0.94
N ASN A 153 -33.07 18.81 0.88
CA ASN A 153 -32.69 20.17 1.26
C ASN A 153 -31.51 20.73 0.45
N MET A 154 -31.33 20.27 -0.78
CA MET A 154 -30.38 20.87 -1.72
C MET A 154 -31.07 21.99 -2.49
N GLN A 155 -30.36 23.08 -2.70
CA GLN A 155 -30.76 24.08 -3.67
C GLN A 155 -30.23 23.72 -5.05
N THR A 156 -31.02 24.01 -6.07
CA THR A 156 -30.67 23.75 -7.46
C THR A 156 -30.67 25.04 -8.26
N MET A 157 -29.83 25.11 -9.28
CA MET A 157 -29.74 26.23 -10.22
C MET A 157 -29.39 25.69 -11.60
N GLU A 158 -30.02 26.23 -12.64
CA GLU A 158 -29.68 25.90 -14.02
C GLU A 158 -28.73 26.95 -14.60
N VAL A 159 -27.59 26.48 -15.17
CA VAL A 159 -26.58 27.33 -15.82
C VAL A 159 -26.13 26.63 -17.10
N ASP A 160 -26.30 27.24 -18.25
CA ASP A 160 -25.90 26.74 -19.58
C ASP A 160 -26.34 25.29 -19.88
N GLY A 161 -27.55 24.92 -19.45
CA GLY A 161 -28.13 23.58 -19.64
C GLY A 161 -27.55 22.53 -18.70
N TRP A 162 -26.84 22.93 -17.65
CA TRP A 162 -26.40 22.09 -16.55
C TRP A 162 -27.20 22.44 -15.29
N THR A 163 -27.55 21.42 -14.53
CA THR A 163 -28.12 21.58 -13.20
C THR A 163 -27.01 21.52 -12.15
N LEU A 164 -26.84 22.63 -11.44
CA LEU A 164 -25.99 22.68 -10.25
C LEU A 164 -26.85 22.44 -9.02
N ALA A 165 -26.37 21.66 -8.07
CA ALA A 165 -27.04 21.36 -6.80
C ALA A 165 -26.10 21.44 -5.61
N THR A 166 -26.51 22.08 -4.51
CA THR A 166 -25.71 22.23 -3.29
C THR A 166 -26.56 22.22 -2.03
N MET A 167 -26.01 21.74 -0.91
CA MET A 167 -26.59 21.91 0.41
C MET A 167 -26.26 23.27 1.04
N ASN A 168 -25.28 24.01 0.48
CA ASN A 168 -24.93 25.34 0.95
C ASN A 168 -25.44 26.43 -0.02
N PRO A 169 -26.63 27.00 0.23
CA PRO A 169 -27.22 28.03 -0.64
C PRO A 169 -26.41 29.33 -0.71
N GLN A 170 -25.48 29.53 0.24
CA GLN A 170 -24.65 30.71 0.25
C GLN A 170 -23.66 30.73 -0.93
N LEU A 171 -23.16 29.56 -1.34
CA LEU A 171 -22.30 29.45 -2.52
C LEU A 171 -22.99 29.97 -3.79
N PHE A 172 -24.28 29.64 -3.98
CA PHE A 172 -25.05 30.15 -5.14
C PHE A 172 -25.28 31.65 -5.13
N LYS A 173 -25.22 32.30 -3.97
CA LYS A 173 -25.32 33.75 -3.83
C LYS A 173 -24.00 34.48 -4.00
N GLU A 174 -22.92 33.86 -3.57
CA GLU A 174 -21.56 34.44 -3.57
C GLU A 174 -20.88 34.27 -4.93
N VAL A 175 -20.95 33.09 -5.52
CA VAL A 175 -20.30 32.81 -6.80
C VAL A 175 -21.07 33.47 -7.95
N GLU A 176 -20.43 34.43 -8.58
CA GLU A 176 -21.02 35.21 -9.69
C GLU A 176 -20.86 34.49 -11.04
N ASP A 177 -19.82 33.64 -11.19
CA ASP A 177 -19.52 32.95 -12.46
C ASP A 177 -19.15 31.48 -12.21
N TRP A 178 -19.89 30.58 -12.83
CA TRP A 178 -19.71 29.14 -12.77
C TRP A 178 -18.99 28.54 -14.01
N SER A 179 -18.52 29.39 -14.92
CA SER A 179 -17.94 28.94 -16.20
C SER A 179 -16.74 28.00 -16.02
N SER A 180 -15.90 28.25 -15.00
CA SER A 180 -14.77 27.37 -14.69
C SER A 180 -15.22 25.96 -14.31
N LEU A 181 -16.23 25.84 -13.42
CA LEU A 181 -16.82 24.54 -13.07
C LEU A 181 -17.46 23.85 -14.29
N LEU A 182 -18.24 24.60 -15.07
CA LEU A 182 -18.93 24.03 -16.22
C LEU A 182 -17.98 23.59 -17.33
N SER A 183 -16.90 24.34 -17.55
CA SER A 183 -15.83 23.92 -18.47
C SER A 183 -15.22 22.61 -18.02
N PHE A 184 -14.85 22.52 -16.76
CA PHE A 184 -14.28 21.31 -16.16
C PHE A 184 -15.29 20.14 -16.18
N ALA A 185 -16.57 20.38 -15.84
CA ALA A 185 -17.60 19.35 -15.79
C ALA A 185 -17.95 18.76 -17.17
N LYS A 186 -17.68 19.46 -18.26
CA LYS A 186 -17.91 18.97 -19.64
C LYS A 186 -16.88 17.94 -20.10
N GLU A 187 -15.70 17.93 -19.50
CA GLU A 187 -14.65 16.97 -19.83
C GLU A 187 -14.96 15.62 -19.21
N ASN A 188 -14.73 14.52 -19.93
CA ASN A 188 -14.84 13.21 -19.32
C ASN A 188 -13.65 12.96 -18.37
N PRO A 189 -13.85 12.19 -17.27
CA PRO A 189 -12.73 11.69 -16.47
C PRO A 189 -11.87 10.73 -17.29
N GLU A 190 -10.62 10.55 -16.88
CA GLU A 190 -9.71 9.58 -17.52
C GLU A 190 -10.16 8.14 -17.26
N GLU A 191 -10.69 7.89 -16.05
CA GLU A 191 -11.18 6.59 -15.60
C GLU A 191 -12.68 6.69 -15.23
N ASP A 192 -13.29 5.61 -14.77
CA ASP A 192 -14.73 5.59 -14.46
C ASP A 192 -15.14 6.53 -13.34
N ILE A 193 -14.32 6.60 -12.30
CA ILE A 193 -14.42 7.56 -11.20
C ILE A 193 -13.03 8.07 -10.91
N GLU A 194 -12.87 9.35 -10.77
CA GLU A 194 -11.68 9.99 -10.22
C GLU A 194 -12.06 10.94 -9.08
N MET A 195 -11.24 10.95 -8.04
CA MET A 195 -11.34 11.86 -6.92
C MET A 195 -9.98 12.51 -6.70
N VAL A 196 -9.97 13.83 -6.64
CA VAL A 196 -8.75 14.59 -6.33
C VAL A 196 -9.00 15.44 -5.10
N ILE A 197 -8.01 15.47 -4.21
CA ILE A 197 -8.02 16.31 -3.02
C ILE A 197 -6.71 17.09 -3.00
N SER A 198 -6.82 18.43 -2.93
CA SER A 198 -5.70 19.31 -2.67
C SER A 198 -5.28 19.17 -1.21
N MET A 199 -4.02 18.82 -0.99
CA MET A 199 -3.47 18.69 0.36
C MET A 199 -3.14 20.04 0.97
N ASN A 200 -3.00 21.10 0.17
CA ASN A 200 -2.61 22.42 0.64
C ASN A 200 -3.52 22.96 1.75
N VAL A 201 -4.84 22.74 1.63
CA VAL A 201 -5.80 23.20 2.65
C VAL A 201 -5.62 22.45 3.99
N PHE A 202 -5.26 21.18 3.95
CA PHE A 202 -4.92 20.43 5.16
C PHE A 202 -3.66 21.02 5.82
N TRP A 203 -2.65 21.32 5.01
CA TRP A 203 -1.37 21.83 5.49
C TRP A 203 -1.43 23.27 5.99
N GLU A 204 -2.38 24.08 5.54
CA GLU A 204 -2.68 25.40 6.15
C GLU A 204 -3.12 25.25 7.63
N ASN A 205 -3.67 24.10 8.00
CA ASN A 205 -4.07 23.78 9.38
C ASN A 205 -3.04 22.88 10.11
N LEU A 206 -1.85 22.68 9.55
CA LEU A 206 -0.81 21.82 10.13
C LEU A 206 -0.54 22.08 11.63
N PRO A 207 -0.47 23.33 12.13
CA PRO A 207 -0.27 23.57 13.57
C PRO A 207 -1.38 23.01 14.45
N LYS A 208 -2.65 23.01 13.96
CA LYS A 208 -3.78 22.42 14.68
C LYS A 208 -3.75 20.91 14.63
N ILE A 209 -3.38 20.34 13.47
CA ILE A 209 -3.22 18.88 13.30
C ILE A 209 -2.14 18.39 14.26
N LYS A 210 -0.97 19.02 14.28
CA LYS A 210 0.12 18.70 15.21
C LYS A 210 -0.33 18.73 16.66
N LYS A 211 -1.05 19.77 17.05
CA LYS A 211 -1.61 19.88 18.41
C LYS A 211 -2.56 18.73 18.74
N SER A 212 -3.50 18.41 17.87
CA SER A 212 -4.45 17.32 18.08
C SER A 212 -3.77 15.95 18.16
N VAL A 213 -2.73 15.73 17.38
CA VAL A 213 -1.93 14.50 17.43
C VAL A 213 -1.10 14.43 18.71
N ALA A 214 -0.50 15.54 19.14
CA ALA A 214 0.23 15.62 20.41
C ALA A 214 -0.70 15.31 21.60
N GLU A 215 -1.91 15.87 21.63
CA GLU A 215 -2.94 15.55 22.63
C GLU A 215 -3.30 14.07 22.60
N ALA A 216 -3.49 13.46 21.43
CA ALA A 216 -3.79 12.03 21.30
C ALA A 216 -2.64 11.14 21.81
N ILE A 217 -1.38 11.53 21.58
CA ILE A 217 -0.20 10.83 22.12
C ILE A 217 -0.15 10.97 23.64
N GLU A 218 -0.44 12.14 24.18
CA GLU A 218 -0.49 12.39 25.63
C GLU A 218 -1.51 11.50 26.33
N PHE A 219 -2.67 11.26 25.72
CA PHE A 219 -3.70 10.34 26.21
C PHE A 219 -3.40 8.85 25.96
N SER A 220 -2.33 8.54 25.23
CA SER A 220 -1.96 7.15 24.95
C SER A 220 -1.44 6.44 26.22
N THR A 221 -1.38 5.11 26.16
CA THR A 221 -0.83 4.27 27.25
C THR A 221 0.70 4.12 27.19
N LEU A 222 1.37 4.88 26.33
CA LEU A 222 2.84 4.85 26.21
C LEU A 222 3.51 5.40 27.48
N PRO A 223 4.69 4.90 27.87
CA PRO A 223 5.54 5.50 28.89
C PRO A 223 5.87 6.96 28.57
N GLN A 224 6.08 7.80 29.58
CA GLN A 224 6.24 9.24 29.39
C GLN A 224 7.40 9.61 28.46
N ASP A 225 8.55 8.97 28.61
CA ASP A 225 9.71 9.20 27.74
C ASP A 225 9.41 8.81 26.28
N SER A 226 8.74 7.69 26.07
CA SER A 226 8.31 7.25 24.74
C SER A 226 7.26 8.17 24.10
N LYS A 227 6.44 8.87 24.89
CA LYS A 227 5.46 9.83 24.36
C LYS A 227 6.12 11.05 23.75
N VAL A 228 7.17 11.55 24.42
CA VAL A 228 7.94 12.71 23.93
C VAL A 228 8.57 12.38 22.58
N ASP A 229 9.27 11.24 22.49
CA ASP A 229 9.92 10.82 21.26
C ASP A 229 8.90 10.52 20.15
N ALA A 230 7.78 9.84 20.47
CA ALA A 230 6.71 9.60 19.50
C ALA A 230 6.09 10.90 18.97
N GLY A 231 5.92 11.90 19.83
CA GLY A 231 5.43 13.22 19.44
C GLY A 231 6.33 13.88 18.41
N GLN A 232 7.63 13.86 18.65
CA GLN A 232 8.64 14.46 17.77
C GLN A 232 8.74 13.73 16.42
N ILE A 233 8.73 12.40 16.44
CA ILE A 233 8.72 11.59 15.21
C ILE A 233 7.48 11.93 14.36
N VAL A 234 6.30 12.01 14.99
CA VAL A 234 5.07 12.33 14.26
C VAL A 234 5.10 13.76 13.73
N GLU A 235 5.68 14.72 14.45
CA GLU A 235 5.86 16.09 13.94
C GLU A 235 6.69 16.11 12.66
N VAL A 236 7.81 15.39 12.62
CA VAL A 236 8.67 15.28 11.42
C VAL A 236 7.92 14.65 10.26
N LEU A 237 7.17 13.56 10.53
CA LEU A 237 6.34 12.91 9.49
C LEU A 237 5.28 13.87 8.94
N LEU A 238 4.64 14.66 9.80
CA LEU A 238 3.65 15.64 9.37
C LEU A 238 4.29 16.78 8.56
N ASP A 239 5.51 17.22 8.91
CA ASP A 239 6.24 18.23 8.15
C ASP A 239 6.62 17.71 6.76
N GLU A 240 7.06 16.45 6.67
CA GLU A 240 7.35 15.82 5.38
C GLU A 240 6.08 15.63 4.55
N LEU A 241 4.99 15.14 5.15
CA LEU A 241 3.69 15.03 4.48
C LEU A 241 3.17 16.39 4.01
N ALA A 242 3.52 17.49 4.69
CA ALA A 242 3.15 18.85 4.27
C ALA A 242 3.85 19.29 2.97
N THR A 243 4.84 18.53 2.49
CA THR A 243 5.45 18.73 1.17
C THR A 243 4.60 18.16 0.03
N THR A 244 3.54 17.41 0.33
CA THR A 244 2.59 16.92 -0.67
C THR A 244 1.63 18.03 -1.14
N GLU A 245 1.29 17.99 -2.43
CA GLU A 245 0.43 18.98 -3.09
C GLU A 245 -1.01 18.49 -3.22
N ALA A 246 -1.19 17.30 -3.79
CA ALA A 246 -2.50 16.70 -4.02
C ALA A 246 -2.43 15.17 -4.05
N THR A 247 -3.58 14.56 -3.82
CA THR A 247 -3.78 13.12 -3.98
C THR A 247 -4.94 12.87 -4.95
N LYS A 248 -4.75 11.94 -5.91
CA LYS A 248 -5.78 11.47 -6.85
C LYS A 248 -6.05 9.99 -6.56
N LEU A 249 -7.33 9.62 -6.51
CA LEU A 249 -7.79 8.23 -6.43
C LEU A 249 -8.67 7.96 -7.65
N GLU A 250 -8.48 6.82 -8.28
CA GLU A 250 -9.18 6.41 -9.49
C GLU A 250 -9.73 4.99 -9.33
N LEU A 251 -10.95 4.80 -9.84
CA LEU A 251 -11.59 3.49 -9.93
C LEU A 251 -11.85 3.17 -11.40
N MET A 252 -11.42 1.99 -11.82
CA MET A 252 -11.56 1.44 -13.16
C MET A 252 -12.43 0.19 -13.11
N LEU A 253 -13.52 0.17 -13.87
CA LEU A 253 -14.43 -0.98 -13.97
C LEU A 253 -14.38 -1.53 -15.39
N SER A 254 -14.01 -2.79 -15.55
CA SER A 254 -14.05 -3.49 -16.83
C SER A 254 -14.81 -4.82 -16.72
N GLU A 255 -15.03 -5.48 -17.84
CA GLU A 255 -15.66 -6.81 -17.88
C GLU A 255 -14.76 -7.92 -17.32
N SER A 256 -13.47 -7.66 -17.12
CA SER A 256 -12.49 -8.65 -16.68
C SER A 256 -11.88 -8.34 -15.31
N GLU A 257 -11.86 -7.08 -14.88
CA GLU A 257 -11.14 -6.66 -13.67
C GLU A 257 -11.69 -5.37 -13.06
N ILE A 258 -11.40 -5.18 -11.78
CA ILE A 258 -11.54 -3.91 -11.04
C ILE A 258 -10.14 -3.37 -10.80
N GLY A 259 -9.89 -2.13 -11.22
CA GLY A 259 -8.64 -1.43 -11.00
C GLY A 259 -8.81 -0.28 -10.01
N PHE A 260 -7.79 -0.08 -9.19
CA PHE A 260 -7.66 1.08 -8.30
C PHE A 260 -6.30 1.72 -8.55
N ARG A 261 -6.27 3.03 -8.76
CA ARG A 261 -5.02 3.78 -8.85
C ARG A 261 -5.03 4.91 -7.82
N SER A 262 -3.92 5.04 -7.11
CA SER A 262 -3.67 6.17 -6.20
C SER A 262 -2.44 6.91 -6.70
N THR A 263 -2.54 8.23 -6.82
CA THR A 263 -1.43 9.10 -7.23
C THR A 263 -1.24 10.19 -6.20
N LEU A 264 -0.01 10.37 -5.74
CA LEU A 264 0.42 11.46 -4.88
C LEU A 264 1.30 12.41 -5.69
N SER A 265 1.08 13.72 -5.59
CA SER A 265 2.01 14.74 -6.11
C SER A 265 2.71 15.48 -4.98
N ALA A 266 3.98 15.80 -5.17
CA ALA A 266 4.76 16.61 -4.27
C ALA A 266 4.87 18.05 -4.77
N LYS A 267 5.00 18.99 -3.83
CA LYS A 267 5.30 20.40 -4.13
C LYS A 267 6.67 20.51 -4.78
N THR A 268 6.78 21.31 -5.82
CA THR A 268 8.05 21.63 -6.48
C THR A 268 9.08 22.16 -5.46
N GLU A 269 10.37 21.96 -5.75
CA GLU A 269 11.49 22.41 -4.90
C GLU A 269 11.60 21.71 -3.54
N THR A 270 10.90 20.59 -3.32
CA THR A 270 11.05 19.77 -2.11
C THR A 270 11.93 18.54 -2.36
N ALA A 271 12.48 17.96 -1.28
CA ALA A 271 13.24 16.71 -1.35
C ALA A 271 12.36 15.56 -1.87
N LEU A 272 11.10 15.51 -1.43
CA LEU A 272 10.12 14.55 -1.91
C LEU A 272 9.89 14.70 -3.42
N PHE A 273 9.73 15.92 -3.95
CA PHE A 273 9.58 16.14 -5.39
C PHE A 273 10.78 15.63 -6.18
N THR A 274 11.99 15.90 -5.69
CA THR A 274 13.23 15.44 -6.33
C THR A 274 13.28 13.91 -6.37
N PHE A 275 12.96 13.25 -5.28
CA PHE A 275 12.86 11.79 -5.21
C PHE A 275 11.81 11.23 -6.17
N LEU A 276 10.58 11.77 -6.16
CA LEU A 276 9.48 11.34 -7.01
C LEU A 276 9.70 11.67 -8.50
N SER A 277 10.64 12.55 -8.82
CA SER A 277 11.04 12.87 -10.19
C SER A 277 12.16 11.97 -10.71
N SER A 278 12.69 11.09 -9.85
CA SER A 278 13.77 10.18 -10.24
C SER A 278 13.31 9.27 -11.38
N LYS A 279 14.17 9.15 -12.40
CA LYS A 279 13.91 8.21 -13.50
C LYS A 279 14.37 6.82 -13.09
N THR A 280 13.47 5.87 -13.16
CA THR A 280 13.84 4.45 -13.23
C THR A 280 14.21 4.14 -14.67
N GLU A 281 15.44 3.73 -14.91
CA GLU A 281 15.82 3.23 -16.23
C GLU A 281 15.09 1.90 -16.47
N THR A 282 14.40 1.80 -17.59
CA THR A 282 13.76 0.55 -18.02
C THR A 282 14.86 -0.41 -18.46
N GLN A 283 15.39 -1.16 -17.52
CA GLN A 283 16.33 -2.22 -17.82
C GLN A 283 15.61 -3.56 -17.84
N SER A 284 16.02 -4.42 -18.78
CA SER A 284 15.61 -5.82 -18.77
C SER A 284 16.05 -6.43 -17.44
N MET A 285 15.08 -6.88 -16.61
CA MET A 285 15.34 -7.54 -15.34
C MET A 285 15.90 -8.95 -15.59
N GLU A 286 17.16 -9.03 -16.04
CA GLU A 286 17.83 -10.31 -16.37
C GLU A 286 17.77 -11.31 -15.18
N VAL A 287 17.84 -10.80 -13.96
CA VAL A 287 17.76 -11.60 -12.71
C VAL A 287 16.44 -12.36 -12.59
N SER A 288 15.34 -11.83 -13.11
CA SER A 288 14.00 -12.43 -13.00
C SER A 288 13.84 -13.74 -13.82
N LYS A 289 14.74 -14.00 -14.78
CA LYS A 289 14.75 -15.24 -15.58
C LYS A 289 15.14 -16.48 -14.77
N TYR A 290 15.78 -16.28 -13.63
CA TYR A 290 16.32 -17.36 -12.80
C TYR A 290 15.49 -17.67 -11.57
N ILE A 291 14.39 -16.95 -11.37
CA ILE A 291 13.43 -17.17 -10.29
C ILE A 291 12.14 -17.72 -10.90
N SER A 292 11.64 -18.84 -10.36
CA SER A 292 10.34 -19.38 -10.76
C SER A 292 9.22 -18.45 -10.27
N GLY A 293 8.24 -18.21 -11.13
CA GLY A 293 7.08 -17.38 -10.85
C GLY A 293 5.91 -18.17 -10.24
N ASP A 294 6.18 -19.07 -9.30
CA ASP A 294 5.19 -19.91 -8.63
C ASP A 294 4.94 -19.52 -7.16
N GLY A 295 5.42 -18.34 -6.77
CA GLY A 295 5.21 -17.78 -5.45
C GLY A 295 3.75 -17.42 -5.15
N TRP A 296 3.41 -17.37 -3.87
CA TRP A 296 2.17 -16.72 -3.46
C TRP A 296 2.28 -15.19 -3.54
N MET A 297 3.52 -14.65 -3.50
CA MET A 297 3.83 -13.26 -3.81
C MET A 297 5.13 -13.19 -4.59
N ASP A 298 5.08 -12.62 -5.75
CA ASP A 298 6.23 -12.36 -6.61
C ASP A 298 6.39 -10.86 -6.79
N MET A 299 7.63 -10.37 -6.86
CA MET A 299 7.93 -8.95 -6.91
C MET A 299 9.17 -8.65 -7.74
N LEU A 300 9.08 -7.64 -8.58
CA LEU A 300 10.19 -7.02 -9.29
C LEU A 300 10.33 -5.58 -8.84
N ILE A 301 11.55 -5.16 -8.54
CA ILE A 301 11.86 -3.78 -8.10
C ILE A 301 13.04 -3.28 -8.90
N SER A 302 12.94 -2.03 -9.37
CA SER A 302 14.06 -1.29 -9.96
C SER A 302 14.01 0.16 -9.45
N LEU A 303 14.97 0.55 -8.65
CA LEU A 303 15.02 1.86 -8.00
C LEU A 303 16.25 2.65 -8.44
N ASN A 304 16.08 3.94 -8.55
CA ASN A 304 17.20 4.87 -8.62
C ASN A 304 17.73 5.14 -7.20
N THR A 305 18.84 4.57 -6.92
CA THR A 305 19.42 4.47 -5.60
C THR A 305 20.09 5.73 -5.12
N ASP A 306 20.59 6.56 -6.03
CA ASP A 306 21.13 7.88 -5.70
C ASP A 306 20.03 8.81 -5.17
N SER A 307 18.91 8.88 -5.89
CA SER A 307 17.76 9.70 -5.48
C SER A 307 17.18 9.23 -4.15
N MET A 308 17.16 7.91 -3.93
CA MET A 308 16.68 7.30 -2.70
C MET A 308 17.61 7.62 -1.52
N SER A 309 18.93 7.54 -1.70
CA SER A 309 19.91 7.92 -0.67
C SER A 309 19.75 9.38 -0.26
N ILE A 310 19.65 10.28 -1.24
CA ILE A 310 19.46 11.72 -0.98
C ILE A 310 18.18 11.96 -0.17
N TYR A 311 17.08 11.33 -0.56
CA TYR A 311 15.79 11.50 0.14
C TYR A 311 15.80 10.93 1.55
N PHE A 312 16.32 9.71 1.74
CA PHE A 312 16.42 9.11 3.07
C PHE A 312 17.34 9.89 4.00
N ASN A 313 18.48 10.39 3.49
CA ASN A 313 19.36 11.23 4.27
C ASN A 313 18.67 12.52 4.72
N HIS A 314 17.87 13.13 3.85
CA HIS A 314 17.05 14.28 4.22
C HIS A 314 16.08 13.90 5.35
N LEU A 315 15.29 12.86 5.16
CA LEU A 315 14.27 12.42 6.12
C LEU A 315 14.88 12.05 7.49
N PHE A 316 15.93 11.23 7.49
CA PHE A 316 16.59 10.82 8.73
C PHE A 316 17.33 11.95 9.43
N SER A 317 17.85 12.94 8.69
CA SER A 317 18.42 14.15 9.31
C SER A 317 17.36 14.94 10.06
N MET A 318 16.16 15.08 9.52
CA MET A 318 15.03 15.69 10.21
C MET A 318 14.68 14.93 11.50
N PHE A 319 14.63 13.59 11.45
CA PHE A 319 14.42 12.77 12.66
C PHE A 319 15.51 13.00 13.70
N LYS A 320 16.77 12.99 13.29
CA LYS A 320 17.91 13.18 14.19
C LYS A 320 17.89 14.54 14.88
N GLU A 321 17.50 15.59 14.15
CA GLU A 321 17.41 16.95 14.70
C GLU A 321 16.24 17.08 15.69
N SER A 322 15.15 16.33 15.48
CA SER A 322 13.95 16.40 16.31
C SER A 322 14.00 15.54 17.58
N VAL A 323 14.82 14.48 17.62
CA VAL A 323 14.96 13.61 18.80
C VAL A 323 15.81 14.30 19.88
N ASN A 324 15.29 14.39 21.12
CA ASN A 324 15.99 15.00 22.26
C ASN A 324 16.79 14.00 23.09
N ASN A 325 16.46 12.72 23.03
CA ASN A 325 17.17 11.65 23.73
C ASN A 325 18.52 11.38 23.07
N GLU A 326 19.63 11.63 23.75
CA GLU A 326 20.98 11.47 23.20
C GLU A 326 21.31 10.02 22.83
N GLU A 327 20.77 9.04 23.52
CA GLU A 327 20.97 7.62 23.21
C GLU A 327 20.27 7.23 21.90
N TRP A 328 19.04 7.68 21.71
CA TRP A 328 18.30 7.50 20.45
C TRP A 328 18.97 8.26 19.30
N LYS A 329 19.49 9.46 19.56
CA LYS A 329 20.21 10.27 18.59
C LYS A 329 21.51 9.61 18.12
N ASP A 330 22.25 8.95 19.04
CA ASP A 330 23.43 8.17 18.70
C ASP A 330 23.06 6.93 17.86
N GLY A 331 22.03 6.17 18.29
CA GLY A 331 21.51 5.03 17.54
C GLY A 331 21.07 5.41 16.12
N LEU A 332 20.31 6.51 15.99
CA LEU A 332 19.86 7.01 14.70
C LEU A 332 21.03 7.51 13.83
N SER A 333 22.06 8.11 14.44
CA SER A 333 23.27 8.53 13.72
C SER A 333 24.05 7.33 13.16
N LYS A 334 24.15 6.24 13.92
CA LYS A 334 24.74 4.98 13.45
C LYS A 334 23.91 4.35 12.32
N PHE A 335 22.59 4.37 12.47
CA PHE A 335 21.67 3.88 11.44
C PHE A 335 21.84 4.66 10.13
N ILE A 336 21.85 6.00 10.17
CA ILE A 336 22.07 6.87 9.01
C ILE A 336 23.42 6.54 8.36
N SER A 337 24.48 6.50 9.15
CA SER A 337 25.82 6.19 8.62
C SER A 337 25.86 4.82 7.94
N LEU A 338 25.20 3.84 8.53
CA LEU A 338 25.14 2.48 7.97
C LEU A 338 24.29 2.43 6.69
N MET A 339 23.19 3.18 6.64
CA MET A 339 22.40 3.34 5.40
C MET A 339 23.24 3.99 4.29
N ASP A 340 23.99 5.05 4.61
CA ASP A 340 24.88 5.72 3.65
C ASP A 340 25.97 4.79 3.11
N ASN A 341 26.48 3.88 3.93
CA ASN A 341 27.47 2.88 3.53
C ASN A 341 26.82 1.72 2.76
N SER A 342 25.59 1.37 3.07
CA SER A 342 24.89 0.22 2.48
C SER A 342 24.35 0.52 1.09
N ILE A 343 23.63 1.64 0.95
CA ILE A 343 22.92 2.00 -0.27
C ILE A 343 23.83 1.96 -1.51
N PRO A 344 25.07 2.49 -1.47
CA PRO A 344 25.99 2.43 -2.61
C PRO A 344 26.39 1.04 -3.09
N LEU A 345 26.24 0.02 -2.25
CA LEU A 345 26.67 -1.34 -2.56
C LEU A 345 25.69 -2.13 -3.41
N TYR A 346 24.46 -1.65 -3.58
CA TYR A 346 23.41 -2.32 -4.33
C TYR A 346 23.25 -1.77 -5.75
N GLY A 347 22.77 -2.58 -6.69
CA GLY A 347 22.62 -2.23 -8.12
C GLY A 347 21.22 -1.77 -8.57
N GLY A 348 20.27 -1.68 -7.64
CA GLY A 348 18.93 -1.15 -7.90
C GLY A 348 17.91 -2.17 -8.36
N GLN A 349 18.30 -3.29 -8.96
CA GLN A 349 17.37 -4.32 -9.40
C GLN A 349 17.27 -5.46 -8.40
N VAL A 350 16.04 -5.83 -8.05
CA VAL A 350 15.73 -6.95 -7.16
C VAL A 350 14.54 -7.73 -7.70
N ALA A 351 14.66 -9.04 -7.76
CA ALA A 351 13.57 -9.97 -8.03
C ALA A 351 13.39 -10.90 -6.83
N THR A 352 12.16 -11.06 -6.38
CA THR A 352 11.83 -11.88 -5.19
C THR A 352 10.60 -12.73 -5.46
N SER A 353 10.61 -13.97 -4.96
CA SER A 353 9.45 -14.87 -4.93
C SER A 353 9.29 -15.45 -3.53
N TYR A 354 8.14 -15.20 -2.90
CA TYR A 354 7.75 -15.78 -1.63
C TYR A 354 6.88 -17.00 -1.86
N ARG A 355 7.20 -18.10 -1.16
CA ARG A 355 6.58 -19.42 -1.35
C ARG A 355 6.15 -20.02 -0.03
N ASN A 356 5.25 -20.99 -0.09
CA ASN A 356 4.94 -21.81 1.06
C ASN A 356 6.06 -22.83 1.29
N SER A 357 6.53 -22.92 2.53
CA SER A 357 7.55 -23.91 2.89
C SER A 357 6.93 -25.30 2.96
N ALA A 358 7.42 -26.22 2.14
CA ALA A 358 6.98 -27.62 2.18
C ALA A 358 7.47 -28.38 3.42
N LYS A 359 8.53 -27.92 4.07
CA LYS A 359 9.16 -28.59 5.21
C LYS A 359 9.83 -27.53 6.10
N GLY A 360 9.46 -27.49 7.36
CA GLY A 360 10.13 -26.64 8.36
C GLY A 360 9.19 -26.04 9.38
N LYS A 361 9.74 -25.40 10.39
CA LYS A 361 8.97 -24.66 11.39
C LYS A 361 8.42 -23.35 10.84
N ASN A 362 9.13 -22.73 9.89
CA ASN A 362 8.69 -21.49 9.25
C ASN A 362 7.85 -21.81 8.01
N PRO A 363 6.59 -21.37 7.94
CA PRO A 363 5.71 -21.61 6.80
C PRO A 363 6.09 -20.81 5.55
N ILE A 364 6.94 -19.80 5.68
CA ILE A 364 7.37 -18.93 4.58
C ILE A 364 8.76 -19.33 4.12
N SER A 365 8.91 -19.53 2.83
CA SER A 365 10.20 -19.58 2.14
C SER A 365 10.29 -18.46 1.10
N PHE A 366 11.48 -18.07 0.73
CA PHE A 366 11.69 -17.07 -0.31
C PHE A 366 12.95 -17.36 -1.11
N VAL A 367 12.96 -16.82 -2.32
CA VAL A 367 14.10 -16.76 -3.22
C VAL A 367 14.23 -15.33 -3.72
N GLN A 368 15.41 -14.77 -3.62
CA GLN A 368 15.69 -13.39 -4.01
C GLN A 368 17.03 -13.31 -4.75
N VAL A 369 17.08 -12.49 -5.79
CA VAL A 369 18.30 -12.10 -6.49
C VAL A 369 18.27 -10.58 -6.65
N GLY A 370 19.39 -9.95 -6.38
CA GLY A 370 19.56 -8.52 -6.64
C GLY A 370 20.95 -8.20 -7.17
N GLU A 371 21.05 -7.10 -7.89
CA GLU A 371 22.31 -6.58 -8.37
C GLU A 371 23.12 -5.98 -7.23
N MET A 372 24.43 -6.16 -7.30
CA MET A 372 25.40 -5.61 -6.36
C MET A 372 26.51 -4.88 -7.11
N LYS A 373 26.99 -3.81 -6.53
CA LYS A 373 28.13 -3.02 -7.03
C LYS A 373 29.34 -3.06 -6.08
N GLY A 374 29.07 -3.31 -4.80
CA GLY A 374 30.12 -3.51 -3.80
C GLY A 374 30.84 -4.85 -3.97
N SER A 375 32.06 -4.92 -3.48
CA SER A 375 32.78 -6.18 -3.32
C SER A 375 32.13 -7.04 -2.23
N GLU A 376 32.38 -8.35 -2.27
CA GLU A 376 31.93 -9.28 -1.23
C GLU A 376 32.38 -8.84 0.17
N GLU A 377 33.62 -8.36 0.31
CA GLU A 377 34.17 -7.88 1.57
C GLU A 377 33.41 -6.64 2.10
N GLU A 378 33.15 -5.66 1.26
CA GLU A 378 32.40 -4.45 1.64
C GLU A 378 30.99 -4.80 2.10
N ILE A 379 30.31 -5.68 1.36
CA ILE A 379 28.95 -6.09 1.68
C ILE A 379 28.89 -6.85 3.00
N ASN A 380 29.83 -7.78 3.21
CA ASN A 380 29.89 -8.54 4.47
C ASN A 380 30.21 -7.66 5.68
N ASN A 381 31.08 -6.66 5.51
CA ASN A 381 31.35 -5.68 6.56
C ASN A 381 30.08 -4.92 6.94
N VAL A 382 29.36 -4.40 5.95
CA VAL A 382 28.10 -3.70 6.16
C VAL A 382 27.02 -4.61 6.79
N MET A 383 26.91 -5.86 6.34
CA MET A 383 25.97 -6.82 6.93
C MET A 383 26.30 -7.14 8.39
N ASN A 384 27.58 -7.25 8.75
CA ASN A 384 28.00 -7.42 10.15
C ASN A 384 27.64 -6.18 10.99
N GLU A 385 27.88 -4.98 10.47
CA GLU A 385 27.50 -3.74 11.15
C GLU A 385 25.99 -3.67 11.37
N TRP A 386 25.17 -4.09 10.38
CA TRP A 386 23.71 -4.21 10.53
C TRP A 386 23.32 -5.17 11.65
N VAL A 387 23.95 -6.35 11.74
CA VAL A 387 23.67 -7.31 12.82
C VAL A 387 23.97 -6.69 14.18
N VAL A 388 25.11 -6.01 14.32
CA VAL A 388 25.48 -5.33 15.57
C VAL A 388 24.50 -4.24 15.93
N LEU A 389 24.11 -3.41 14.96
CA LEU A 389 23.16 -2.33 15.19
C LEU A 389 21.77 -2.86 15.56
N LEU A 390 21.26 -3.86 14.85
CA LEU A 390 19.99 -4.50 15.17
C LEU A 390 20.00 -5.11 16.56
N GLN A 391 21.07 -5.83 16.92
CA GLN A 391 21.23 -6.42 18.26
C GLN A 391 21.19 -5.33 19.35
N ASP A 392 21.91 -4.21 19.14
CA ASP A 392 21.93 -3.08 20.08
C ASP A 392 20.54 -2.42 20.19
N MET A 393 19.91 -2.11 19.08
CA MET A 393 18.59 -1.47 19.04
C MET A 393 17.51 -2.33 19.70
N PHE A 394 17.42 -3.61 19.31
CA PHE A 394 16.38 -4.51 19.81
C PHE A 394 16.59 -4.93 21.27
N SER A 395 17.83 -4.94 21.77
CA SER A 395 18.13 -5.19 23.19
C SER A 395 17.58 -4.09 24.13
N LYS A 396 17.29 -2.91 23.59
CA LYS A 396 16.79 -1.74 24.33
C LYS A 396 15.27 -1.58 24.26
N ILE A 397 14.58 -2.40 23.45
CA ILE A 397 13.14 -2.35 23.33
C ILE A 397 12.50 -3.04 24.54
N ASP A 398 11.94 -2.26 25.46
CA ASP A 398 11.06 -2.78 26.49
C ASP A 398 9.64 -2.96 25.90
N PRO A 399 9.12 -4.18 25.80
CA PRO A 399 7.77 -4.42 25.29
C PRO A 399 6.66 -3.86 26.22
N GLY A 400 7.00 -3.37 27.41
CA GLY A 400 6.07 -2.68 28.32
C GLY A 400 4.96 -3.56 28.94
N ASN A 401 5.01 -4.88 28.69
CA ASN A 401 3.95 -5.83 29.10
C ASN A 401 4.41 -6.81 30.20
N GLY A 402 5.57 -6.59 30.79
CA GLY A 402 6.16 -7.50 31.79
C GLY A 402 6.73 -8.80 31.19
N TYR A 403 6.83 -8.91 29.88
CA TYR A 403 7.53 -9.99 29.20
C TYR A 403 8.92 -9.50 28.78
N ASN A 404 9.95 -10.23 29.24
CA ASN A 404 11.29 -10.00 28.72
C ASN A 404 11.43 -10.71 27.37
N LEU A 405 11.56 -9.94 26.30
CA LEU A 405 11.84 -10.45 24.97
C LEU A 405 13.33 -10.28 24.68
N ASN A 406 13.98 -11.36 24.31
CA ASN A 406 15.38 -11.33 23.91
C ASN A 406 15.50 -11.64 22.42
N TYR A 407 16.16 -10.75 21.70
CA TYR A 407 16.40 -10.86 20.26
C TYR A 407 17.85 -11.26 20.03
N GLU A 408 18.05 -12.28 19.22
CA GLU A 408 19.37 -12.72 18.80
C GLU A 408 19.50 -12.61 17.29
N PHE A 409 20.44 -11.81 16.84
CA PHE A 409 20.81 -11.71 15.43
C PHE A 409 22.22 -12.28 15.27
N ASN A 410 22.40 -13.12 14.26
CA ASN A 410 23.71 -13.68 13.98
C ASN A 410 23.97 -13.75 12.48
N LEU A 411 25.23 -13.54 12.11
CA LEU A 411 25.75 -13.72 10.77
C LEU A 411 27.00 -14.59 10.88
N THR A 412 27.02 -15.71 10.19
CA THR A 412 28.12 -16.67 10.24
C THR A 412 28.44 -17.19 8.83
N GLU A 413 29.72 -17.45 8.60
CA GLU A 413 30.11 -18.26 7.48
C GLU A 413 29.59 -19.69 7.69
N ASP A 414 29.02 -20.27 6.63
CA ASP A 414 28.36 -21.57 6.73
C ASP A 414 29.05 -22.64 5.89
N SER A 415 29.21 -22.39 4.59
CA SER A 415 29.72 -23.38 3.63
C SER A 415 30.20 -22.68 2.36
N GLU A 416 30.69 -23.43 1.39
CA GLU A 416 31.03 -22.93 0.07
C GLU A 416 30.18 -23.61 -1.02
N ILE A 417 29.88 -22.86 -2.05
CA ILE A 417 29.33 -23.35 -3.31
C ILE A 417 30.29 -22.96 -4.42
N ASP A 418 30.92 -23.92 -5.07
CA ASP A 418 31.91 -23.74 -6.15
C ASP A 418 33.01 -22.72 -5.82
N GLY A 419 33.47 -22.67 -4.56
CA GLY A 419 34.50 -21.75 -4.07
C GLY A 419 34.01 -20.37 -3.65
N SER A 420 32.73 -20.09 -3.76
CA SER A 420 32.12 -18.86 -3.23
C SER A 420 31.56 -19.12 -1.82
N GLN A 421 31.84 -18.21 -0.91
CA GLN A 421 31.42 -18.32 0.49
C GLN A 421 29.89 -18.16 0.59
N VAL A 422 29.27 -19.03 1.37
CA VAL A 422 27.86 -18.94 1.78
C VAL A 422 27.79 -18.45 3.21
N TYR A 423 26.97 -17.45 3.43
CA TYR A 423 26.72 -16.87 4.75
C TYR A 423 25.32 -17.27 5.23
N ARG A 424 25.23 -17.47 6.53
CA ARG A 424 23.97 -17.75 7.21
C ARG A 424 23.61 -16.56 8.08
N PHE A 425 22.46 -15.94 7.82
CA PHE A 425 21.85 -14.96 8.67
C PHE A 425 20.71 -15.61 9.47
N GLY A 426 20.75 -15.47 10.78
CA GLY A 426 19.73 -15.97 11.69
C GLY A 426 19.14 -14.86 12.53
N MET A 427 17.82 -14.92 12.72
CA MET A 427 17.12 -14.11 13.72
C MET A 427 16.32 -15.05 14.61
N LYS A 428 16.41 -14.85 15.91
CA LYS A 428 15.66 -15.60 16.91
C LYS A 428 15.10 -14.64 17.94
N MET A 429 13.87 -14.89 18.37
CA MET A 429 13.25 -14.17 19.47
C MET A 429 12.87 -15.18 20.55
N ASN A 430 13.33 -14.95 21.77
CA ASN A 430 13.06 -15.78 22.94
C ASN A 430 12.26 -14.97 23.97
N ALA A 431 11.45 -15.64 24.77
CA ALA A 431 10.73 -15.03 25.89
C ALA A 431 11.02 -15.81 27.18
N ASP A 432 10.98 -15.14 28.33
CA ASP A 432 11.13 -15.79 29.64
C ASP A 432 9.94 -16.71 29.95
N ASP A 433 8.73 -16.42 29.41
CA ASP A 433 7.56 -17.29 29.53
C ASP A 433 7.65 -18.44 28.52
N SER A 434 7.61 -19.68 29.01
CA SER A 434 7.81 -20.89 28.20
C SER A 434 6.71 -21.14 27.15
N GLN A 435 5.49 -20.69 27.38
CA GLN A 435 4.40 -20.81 26.40
C GLN A 435 4.58 -19.77 25.30
N LEU A 436 4.90 -18.55 25.69
CA LEU A 436 5.18 -17.46 24.77
C LEU A 436 6.44 -17.77 23.96
N ASP A 437 7.52 -18.30 24.59
CA ASP A 437 8.74 -18.70 23.91
C ASP A 437 8.49 -19.78 22.85
N THR A 438 7.69 -20.79 23.16
CA THR A 438 7.30 -21.83 22.20
C THR A 438 6.52 -21.25 21.01
N LEU A 439 5.62 -20.32 21.27
CA LEU A 439 4.87 -19.64 20.23
C LEU A 439 5.78 -18.76 19.36
N LEU A 440 6.59 -17.92 20.00
CA LEU A 440 7.47 -16.98 19.30
C LEU A 440 8.55 -17.71 18.50
N SER A 441 9.18 -18.73 19.05
CA SER A 441 10.23 -19.49 18.36
C SER A 441 9.73 -20.14 17.07
N SER A 442 8.45 -20.52 16.99
CA SER A 442 7.87 -21.07 15.77
C SER A 442 7.68 -20.05 14.64
N TYR A 443 7.59 -18.75 14.98
CA TYR A 443 7.40 -17.67 14.00
C TYR A 443 8.69 -16.87 13.72
N THR A 444 9.60 -16.80 14.67
CA THR A 444 10.73 -15.88 14.61
C THR A 444 12.09 -16.56 14.47
N ASP A 445 12.19 -17.88 14.65
CA ASP A 445 13.42 -18.63 14.34
C ASP A 445 13.57 -18.72 12.81
N THR A 446 13.99 -17.61 12.22
CA THR A 446 14.18 -17.49 10.78
C THR A 446 15.65 -17.62 10.44
N THR A 447 15.92 -18.42 9.43
CA THR A 447 17.26 -18.58 8.89
C THR A 447 17.20 -18.33 7.39
N SER A 448 18.08 -17.47 6.91
CA SER A 448 18.33 -17.26 5.49
C SER A 448 19.79 -17.51 5.14
N TYR A 449 20.03 -17.89 3.91
CA TYR A 449 21.34 -18.13 3.35
C TYR A 449 21.55 -17.17 2.20
N TYR A 450 22.72 -16.52 2.18
CA TYR A 450 23.07 -15.67 1.06
C TYR A 450 24.50 -15.92 0.59
N MET A 451 24.74 -15.57 -0.65
CA MET A 451 26.05 -15.53 -1.27
C MET A 451 26.11 -14.39 -2.28
N ILE A 452 27.32 -13.95 -2.54
CA ILE A 452 27.62 -12.91 -3.52
C ILE A 452 28.47 -13.53 -4.63
N TRP A 453 28.08 -13.31 -5.87
CA TRP A 453 28.83 -13.82 -7.02
C TRP A 453 28.55 -12.97 -8.26
N ASP A 454 29.61 -12.58 -8.97
CA ASP A 454 29.58 -11.89 -10.25
C ASP A 454 28.69 -10.63 -10.29
N GLY A 455 28.75 -9.82 -9.24
CA GLY A 455 27.94 -8.58 -9.14
C GLY A 455 26.48 -8.79 -8.76
N PHE A 456 26.15 -9.96 -8.20
CA PHE A 456 24.81 -10.28 -7.71
C PHE A 456 24.86 -10.87 -6.31
N TYR A 457 23.82 -10.57 -5.52
CA TYR A 457 23.53 -11.34 -4.32
C TYR A 457 22.37 -12.30 -4.56
N PHE A 458 22.47 -13.45 -3.95
CA PHE A 458 21.48 -14.51 -3.96
C PHE A 458 21.08 -14.76 -2.52
N MET A 459 19.80 -14.70 -2.20
CA MET A 459 19.32 -14.93 -0.85
C MET A 459 18.11 -15.86 -0.85
N THR A 460 18.10 -16.85 0.04
CA THR A 460 17.04 -17.86 0.12
C THR A 460 16.84 -18.33 1.54
N SER A 461 15.68 -18.95 1.80
CA SER A 461 15.39 -19.60 3.10
C SER A 461 16.09 -20.96 3.26
N SER A 462 16.70 -21.52 2.22
CA SER A 462 17.37 -22.81 2.28
C SER A 462 18.62 -22.88 1.42
N LYS A 463 19.64 -23.60 1.88
CA LYS A 463 20.86 -23.85 1.10
C LYS A 463 20.60 -24.57 -0.23
N ARG A 464 19.59 -25.43 -0.26
CA ARG A 464 19.24 -26.15 -1.47
C ARG A 464 18.77 -25.19 -2.55
N ASP A 465 17.85 -24.31 -2.21
CA ASP A 465 17.30 -23.32 -3.14
C ASP A 465 18.39 -22.33 -3.57
N LEU A 466 19.30 -21.94 -2.66
CA LEU A 466 20.45 -21.11 -2.97
C LEU A 466 21.35 -21.76 -4.03
N LYS A 467 21.66 -23.05 -3.86
CA LYS A 467 22.49 -23.80 -4.80
C LYS A 467 21.80 -23.98 -6.17
N GLU A 468 20.51 -24.26 -6.18
CA GLU A 468 19.71 -24.40 -7.42
C GLU A 468 19.67 -23.07 -8.18
N LEU A 469 19.42 -21.97 -7.48
CA LEU A 469 19.40 -20.62 -8.01
C LEU A 469 20.76 -20.22 -8.62
N TYR A 470 21.84 -20.38 -7.84
CA TYR A 470 23.20 -20.11 -8.29
C TYR A 470 23.57 -20.91 -9.55
N ASN A 471 23.28 -22.22 -9.57
CA ASN A 471 23.58 -23.07 -10.71
C ASN A 471 22.81 -22.64 -11.97
N SER A 472 21.55 -22.26 -11.82
CA SER A 472 20.74 -21.75 -12.94
C SER A 472 21.34 -20.47 -13.49
N PHE A 473 21.74 -19.57 -12.64
CA PHE A 473 22.35 -18.29 -13.00
C PHE A 473 23.72 -18.47 -13.66
N LYS A 474 24.63 -19.23 -13.03
CA LYS A 474 25.98 -19.54 -13.51
C LYS A 474 25.95 -20.19 -14.90
N ASN A 475 25.04 -21.13 -15.11
CA ASN A 475 24.91 -21.85 -16.36
C ASN A 475 24.07 -21.09 -17.41
N LYS A 476 23.60 -19.87 -17.12
CA LYS A 476 22.71 -19.07 -17.98
C LYS A 476 21.48 -19.88 -18.44
N LYS A 477 20.94 -20.72 -17.55
CA LYS A 477 19.80 -21.57 -17.81
C LYS A 477 18.55 -21.01 -17.12
N PRO A 478 17.69 -20.25 -17.84
CA PRO A 478 16.45 -19.75 -17.27
C PRO A 478 15.59 -20.88 -16.71
N VAL A 479 14.85 -20.59 -15.63
CA VAL A 479 13.90 -21.51 -15.04
C VAL A 479 12.63 -21.52 -15.89
N GLU A 480 12.02 -22.67 -16.10
CA GLU A 480 10.71 -22.77 -16.75
C GLU A 480 9.64 -22.07 -15.89
N GLY A 481 8.74 -21.30 -16.51
CA GLY A 481 7.76 -20.48 -15.77
C GLY A 481 8.42 -19.42 -14.89
N ASN A 482 9.50 -18.80 -15.36
CA ASN A 482 10.23 -17.79 -14.61
C ASN A 482 9.47 -16.45 -14.50
N LEU A 483 9.87 -15.62 -13.54
CA LEU A 483 9.24 -14.31 -13.31
C LEU A 483 9.25 -13.42 -14.56
N ALA A 484 10.28 -13.45 -15.38
CA ALA A 484 10.36 -12.64 -16.60
C ALA A 484 9.31 -13.00 -17.65
N SER A 485 8.77 -14.23 -17.61
CA SER A 485 7.67 -14.65 -18.51
C SER A 485 6.29 -14.20 -18.01
N GLU A 486 6.19 -13.85 -16.76
CA GLU A 486 4.94 -13.53 -16.06
C GLU A 486 4.81 -12.03 -15.72
N MET A 487 5.94 -11.35 -15.54
CA MET A 487 6.01 -9.97 -15.08
C MET A 487 7.13 -9.21 -15.79
N THR A 488 6.85 -7.94 -16.10
CA THR A 488 7.84 -7.00 -16.66
C THR A 488 7.70 -5.66 -15.92
N LEU A 489 8.75 -4.84 -15.98
CA LEU A 489 8.68 -3.45 -15.58
C LEU A 489 8.53 -2.57 -16.81
N GLU A 490 7.51 -1.72 -16.82
CA GLU A 490 7.27 -0.72 -17.84
C GLU A 490 8.11 0.55 -17.59
N PRO A 491 8.30 1.42 -18.61
CA PRO A 491 8.98 2.70 -18.42
C PRO A 491 8.34 3.54 -17.32
N GLY A 492 9.17 4.01 -16.36
CA GLY A 492 8.70 4.76 -15.19
C GLY A 492 8.16 3.90 -14.05
N GLN A 493 7.98 2.61 -14.27
CA GLN A 493 7.60 1.65 -13.24
C GLN A 493 8.83 1.24 -12.43
N PHE A 494 8.78 1.43 -11.12
CA PHE A 494 9.85 1.00 -10.24
C PHE A 494 9.54 -0.30 -9.49
N MET A 495 8.27 -0.69 -9.42
CA MET A 495 7.85 -1.94 -8.79
C MET A 495 6.69 -2.56 -9.56
N SER A 496 6.74 -3.88 -9.71
CA SER A 496 5.63 -4.72 -10.13
C SER A 496 5.53 -5.90 -9.18
N TRP A 497 4.31 -6.28 -8.81
CA TRP A 497 4.07 -7.44 -7.96
C TRP A 497 2.80 -8.18 -8.38
N ARG A 498 2.75 -9.46 -8.01
CA ARG A 498 1.54 -10.26 -8.13
C ARG A 498 1.32 -11.08 -6.87
N LEU A 499 0.08 -11.25 -6.50
CA LEU A 499 -0.36 -11.97 -5.32
C LEU A 499 -1.31 -13.12 -5.73
N ASN A 500 -0.88 -14.35 -5.52
CA ASN A 500 -1.71 -15.53 -5.66
C ASN A 500 -2.52 -15.72 -4.38
N LEU A 501 -3.82 -15.44 -4.44
CA LEU A 501 -4.70 -15.46 -3.27
C LEU A 501 -4.81 -16.85 -2.64
N ALA A 502 -4.79 -17.93 -3.44
CA ALA A 502 -4.85 -19.31 -2.91
C ALA A 502 -3.57 -19.65 -2.12
N GLY A 503 -2.40 -19.32 -2.68
CA GLY A 503 -1.12 -19.51 -2.00
C GLY A 503 -0.97 -18.65 -0.74
N TYR A 504 -1.47 -17.42 -0.79
CA TYR A 504 -1.50 -16.51 0.37
C TYR A 504 -2.40 -17.06 1.49
N ALA A 505 -3.61 -17.52 1.15
CA ALA A 505 -4.52 -18.16 2.11
C ALA A 505 -3.86 -19.39 2.76
N GLU A 506 -3.18 -20.23 1.99
CA GLU A 506 -2.40 -21.36 2.51
C GLU A 506 -1.32 -20.91 3.50
N MET A 507 -0.57 -19.86 3.18
CA MET A 507 0.45 -19.30 4.06
C MET A 507 -0.16 -18.83 5.39
N VAL A 508 -1.24 -18.03 5.34
CA VAL A 508 -1.93 -17.54 6.54
C VAL A 508 -2.44 -18.70 7.40
N MET A 509 -3.02 -19.73 6.78
CA MET A 509 -3.55 -20.87 7.52
C MET A 509 -2.45 -21.76 8.11
N SER A 510 -1.31 -21.88 7.40
CA SER A 510 -0.15 -22.57 7.95
C SER A 510 0.37 -21.89 9.22
N MET A 511 0.31 -20.55 9.27
CA MET A 511 0.62 -19.78 10.49
C MET A 511 -0.39 -20.04 11.61
N VAL A 512 -1.68 -20.07 11.31
CA VAL A 512 -2.74 -20.35 12.30
C VAL A 512 -2.62 -21.77 12.86
N ASN A 513 -2.30 -22.76 12.02
CA ASN A 513 -2.13 -24.15 12.44
C ASN A 513 -0.91 -24.37 13.37
N LEU A 514 0.14 -23.55 13.26
CA LEU A 514 1.25 -23.57 14.23
C LEU A 514 0.78 -23.24 15.65
N GLY A 515 -0.33 -22.50 15.80
CA GLY A 515 -1.00 -22.26 17.08
C GLY A 515 -1.82 -23.42 17.62
N GLY A 516 -1.82 -24.61 16.96
CA GLY A 516 -2.49 -25.83 17.43
C GLY A 516 -4.00 -25.91 17.18
N VAL A 517 -4.57 -24.98 16.41
CA VAL A 517 -6.02 -24.93 16.10
C VAL A 517 -6.23 -25.31 14.65
N ASN A 518 -6.53 -26.58 14.39
CA ASN A 518 -6.83 -27.08 13.03
C ASN A 518 -8.30 -26.79 12.65
N ILE A 519 -8.63 -25.51 12.42
CA ILE A 519 -10.03 -25.09 12.20
C ILE A 519 -10.50 -25.27 10.75
N MET A 520 -9.62 -25.42 9.75
CA MET A 520 -10.03 -25.32 8.34
C MET A 520 -9.23 -26.17 7.33
N GLY A 521 -8.72 -27.35 7.70
CA GLY A 521 -7.90 -28.17 6.80
C GLY A 521 -8.57 -28.51 5.44
N GLU A 522 -9.87 -28.78 5.44
CA GLU A 522 -10.64 -29.07 4.21
C GLU A 522 -10.88 -27.83 3.36
N ALA A 523 -11.08 -26.68 4.02
CA ALA A 523 -11.29 -25.40 3.35
C ALA A 523 -10.09 -24.96 2.51
N ILE A 524 -8.86 -25.19 2.99
CA ILE A 524 -7.63 -24.82 2.27
C ILE A 524 -7.42 -25.70 1.04
N GLN A 525 -7.73 -26.98 1.16
CA GLN A 525 -7.55 -27.91 0.05
C GLN A 525 -8.43 -27.52 -1.14
N GLY A 526 -9.66 -27.08 -0.88
CA GLY A 526 -10.56 -26.56 -1.92
C GLY A 526 -10.02 -25.29 -2.59
N LEU A 527 -9.39 -24.36 -1.84
CA LEU A 527 -8.77 -23.16 -2.42
C LEU A 527 -7.60 -23.48 -3.36
N LYS A 528 -6.79 -24.49 -3.04
CA LYS A 528 -5.66 -24.91 -3.88
C LYS A 528 -6.07 -25.44 -5.25
N GLU A 529 -7.24 -26.04 -5.33
CA GLU A 529 -7.76 -26.61 -6.58
C GLU A 529 -8.32 -25.53 -7.51
N LEU A 530 -8.58 -24.32 -6.98
CA LEU A 530 -9.06 -23.21 -7.77
C LEU A 530 -7.89 -22.55 -8.53
N LYS A 531 -8.01 -22.50 -9.84
CA LYS A 531 -7.11 -21.70 -10.69
C LYS A 531 -7.54 -20.24 -10.62
N ILE A 532 -7.14 -19.56 -9.55
CA ILE A 532 -7.48 -18.15 -9.31
C ILE A 532 -6.41 -17.29 -9.98
N PRO A 533 -6.75 -16.40 -10.92
CA PRO A 533 -5.80 -15.43 -11.46
C PRO A 533 -5.22 -14.57 -10.35
N PRO A 534 -3.93 -14.19 -10.40
CA PRO A 534 -3.34 -13.37 -9.35
C PRO A 534 -3.88 -11.94 -9.38
N VAL A 535 -3.97 -11.33 -8.21
CA VAL A 535 -4.06 -9.87 -8.08
C VAL A 535 -2.71 -9.30 -8.45
N THR A 536 -2.69 -8.27 -9.27
CA THR A 536 -1.46 -7.60 -9.70
C THR A 536 -1.42 -6.16 -9.20
N GLY A 537 -0.21 -5.65 -9.01
CA GLY A 537 -0.01 -4.25 -8.70
C GLY A 537 1.30 -3.74 -9.26
N SER A 538 1.32 -2.43 -9.41
CA SER A 538 2.48 -1.70 -9.94
C SER A 538 2.63 -0.37 -9.24
N ALA A 539 3.86 0.14 -9.23
CA ALA A 539 4.13 1.46 -8.72
C ALA A 539 5.08 2.21 -9.65
N TYR A 540 4.82 3.50 -9.82
CA TYR A 540 5.49 4.38 -10.77
C TYR A 540 6.03 5.61 -10.06
N LEU A 541 7.17 6.12 -10.54
CA LEU A 541 7.73 7.41 -10.16
C LEU A 541 7.98 8.26 -11.41
N GLY A 542 7.69 9.55 -11.32
CA GLY A 542 8.00 10.48 -12.40
C GLY A 542 7.35 11.84 -12.26
N GLY A 543 8.08 12.89 -12.62
CA GLY A 543 7.56 14.26 -12.67
C GLY A 543 7.01 14.79 -11.34
N GLY A 544 7.62 14.39 -10.22
CA GLY A 544 7.18 14.77 -8.88
C GLY A 544 5.98 13.99 -8.36
N ARG A 545 5.68 12.83 -8.95
CA ARG A 545 4.55 11.98 -8.57
C ARG A 545 4.97 10.56 -8.27
N ALA A 546 4.24 9.95 -7.33
CA ALA A 546 4.20 8.51 -7.12
C ALA A 546 2.80 8.00 -7.41
N SER A 547 2.68 6.93 -8.20
CA SER A 547 1.40 6.28 -8.46
C SER A 547 1.50 4.80 -8.12
N THR A 548 0.47 4.27 -7.48
CA THR A 548 0.29 2.83 -7.25
C THR A 548 -1.01 2.38 -7.90
N GLU A 549 -0.96 1.25 -8.60
CA GLU A 549 -2.11 0.65 -9.25
C GLU A 549 -2.28 -0.79 -8.77
N ILE A 550 -3.51 -1.19 -8.49
CA ILE A 550 -3.89 -2.55 -8.11
C ILE A 550 -4.99 -3.00 -9.05
N ARG A 551 -4.85 -4.19 -9.63
CA ARG A 551 -5.84 -4.82 -10.51
C ARG A 551 -6.29 -6.14 -9.94
N ILE A 552 -7.59 -6.32 -9.79
CA ILE A 552 -8.23 -7.49 -9.23
C ILE A 552 -9.07 -8.15 -10.33
N PRO A 553 -8.67 -9.30 -10.87
CA PRO A 553 -9.47 -10.02 -11.85
C PRO A 553 -10.83 -10.43 -11.30
N LEU A 554 -11.90 -10.25 -12.07
CA LEU A 554 -13.26 -10.66 -11.65
C LEU A 554 -13.37 -12.16 -11.43
N GLU A 555 -12.60 -12.96 -12.17
CA GLU A 555 -12.51 -14.41 -11.96
C GLU A 555 -12.00 -14.75 -10.55
N SER A 556 -11.08 -13.94 -10.00
CA SER A 556 -10.56 -14.12 -8.64
C SER A 556 -11.63 -13.84 -7.60
N ILE A 557 -12.41 -12.76 -7.80
CA ILE A 557 -13.53 -12.41 -6.92
C ILE A 557 -14.60 -13.51 -6.99
N LYS A 558 -14.95 -13.92 -8.21
CA LYS A 558 -15.93 -15.00 -8.44
C LYS A 558 -15.51 -16.31 -7.77
N ALA A 559 -14.27 -16.74 -7.99
CA ALA A 559 -13.75 -17.96 -7.37
C ALA A 559 -13.82 -17.89 -5.84
N GLY A 560 -13.53 -16.74 -5.25
CA GLY A 560 -13.70 -16.51 -3.82
C GLY A 560 -15.15 -16.62 -3.36
N VAL A 561 -16.09 -15.99 -4.08
CA VAL A 561 -17.53 -16.06 -3.78
C VAL A 561 -18.05 -17.50 -3.89
N ASP A 562 -17.76 -18.17 -5.01
CA ASP A 562 -18.19 -19.55 -5.26
C ASP A 562 -17.64 -20.51 -4.19
N TYR A 563 -16.41 -20.28 -3.75
CA TYR A 563 -15.77 -21.04 -2.70
C TYR A 563 -16.47 -20.83 -1.34
N PHE A 564 -16.72 -19.60 -0.92
CA PHE A 564 -17.45 -19.31 0.33
C PHE A 564 -18.85 -19.87 0.32
N GLU A 565 -19.53 -19.89 -0.82
CA GLU A 565 -20.86 -20.48 -0.95
C GLU A 565 -20.85 -22.01 -0.92
N SER A 566 -19.77 -22.63 -1.39
CA SER A 566 -19.59 -24.09 -1.33
C SER A 566 -19.31 -24.59 0.08
N MET A 567 -18.78 -23.73 0.96
CA MET A 567 -18.68 -24.02 2.38
C MET A 567 -20.10 -24.02 2.95
N LYS A 568 -20.75 -25.19 2.97
CA LYS A 568 -22.03 -25.34 3.69
C LYS A 568 -21.85 -24.74 5.06
N PRO A 569 -22.83 -23.96 5.56
CA PRO A 569 -22.85 -23.64 6.98
C PRO A 569 -22.70 -24.98 7.71
N ILE A 570 -21.79 -25.05 8.67
CA ILE A 570 -21.88 -26.07 9.70
C ILE A 570 -23.20 -25.70 10.40
N GLU A 571 -24.32 -26.20 9.86
CA GLU A 571 -25.53 -26.30 10.63
C GLU A 571 -25.07 -27.04 11.86
N SER A 572 -24.94 -26.28 12.95
CA SER A 572 -24.86 -26.88 14.27
C SER A 572 -26.07 -27.79 14.32
N GLU A 573 -25.87 -29.10 14.18
CA GLU A 573 -26.71 -30.10 14.82
C GLU A 573 -26.62 -29.79 16.33
N ILE A 574 -27.22 -28.67 16.70
CA ILE A 574 -27.71 -28.49 18.04
C ILE A 574 -28.93 -29.41 18.04
N ASP A 575 -28.66 -30.66 18.38
CA ASP A 575 -29.70 -31.59 18.79
C ASP A 575 -30.65 -30.82 19.72
N GLU A 576 -31.88 -30.61 19.24
CA GLU A 576 -33.00 -30.12 20.05
C GLU A 576 -33.46 -31.20 21.06
N ASP A 577 -32.57 -31.96 21.65
CA ASP A 577 -32.80 -32.76 22.83
C ASP A 577 -32.58 -31.87 24.07
N ILE A 578 -33.37 -30.83 24.17
CA ILE A 578 -33.67 -30.22 25.49
C ILE A 578 -34.72 -31.16 26.12
N PRO A 579 -34.37 -31.97 27.14
CA PRO A 579 -35.38 -32.75 27.85
C PRO A 579 -36.37 -31.76 28.48
N GLU A 580 -37.67 -31.96 28.10
CA GLU A 580 -38.77 -31.29 28.81
C GLU A 580 -38.61 -31.60 30.32
N VAL A 581 -38.25 -30.60 31.10
CA VAL A 581 -38.32 -30.66 32.54
C VAL A 581 -39.80 -30.58 32.90
N GLU A 582 -40.43 -31.76 33.05
CA GLU A 582 -41.74 -31.88 33.69
C GLU A 582 -41.63 -31.23 35.07
N GLY A 583 -42.37 -30.13 35.27
CA GLY A 583 -42.50 -29.49 36.55
C GLY A 583 -43.38 -30.31 37.50
N GLU A 584 -42.87 -30.54 38.70
CA GLU A 584 -43.68 -30.70 39.90
C GLU A 584 -43.65 -29.38 40.74
#